data_ca080a2adb240f010f21854c3bd3e1f7
#
_entry.id   ca080a2adb240f010f21854c3bd3e1f7
#
_cell.length_a   1.000
_cell.length_b   1.000
_cell.length_c   1.000
_cell.angle_alpha   90.00
_cell.angle_beta   90.00
_cell.angle_gamma   90.00
#
_symmetry.space_group_name_H-M   'P 1'
#
loop_
_entity.id
_entity.type
_entity.pdbx_description
1 polymer ?
#
loop_
_entity_poly.entity_id
_entity_poly.type
_entity_poly.pdbx_seq_one_letter_code
_entity_poly.pdbx_strand_id
1 'polypeptide(L)'
;MDEELLPIQYALHPAYPNPFNPITSLRYDLPEQAQVTLAIYDLMGRKVTQLVNTTQEAGYRSVQWNATDMHGKPVSAGVYLYQIRAGEFIQTRKMVLLK
;
A
#
# COMPACT_ATOMS: atom_id res chain seq x y z
N MET A 1 -30.95 -11.49 -4.26
CA MET A 1 -29.59 -11.95 -4.22
C MET A 1 -28.61 -10.79 -4.38
N ASP A 2 -27.65 -10.76 -3.56
CA ASP A 2 -26.67 -9.69 -3.60
C ASP A 2 -25.56 -10.02 -4.57
N GLU A 3 -25.30 -9.09 -5.45
CA GLU A 3 -24.14 -9.21 -6.30
C GLU A 3 -23.03 -8.42 -5.69
N GLU A 4 -21.92 -9.06 -5.54
CA GLU A 4 -20.74 -8.40 -5.06
C GLU A 4 -20.15 -7.59 -6.20
N LEU A 5 -20.01 -6.29 -5.98
CA LEU A 5 -19.42 -5.42 -6.98
C LEU A 5 -17.91 -5.53 -6.84
N LEU A 6 -17.24 -5.87 -7.94
CA LEU A 6 -15.80 -5.97 -7.98
C LEU A 6 -15.22 -4.80 -8.74
N PRO A 7 -13.98 -4.43 -8.45
CA PRO A 7 -13.32 -3.39 -9.24
C PRO A 7 -13.26 -3.79 -10.71
N ILE A 8 -13.35 -2.80 -11.59
CA ILE A 8 -13.24 -3.05 -13.02
C ILE A 8 -11.84 -2.74 -13.53
N GLN A 9 -10.98 -2.17 -12.70
CA GLN A 9 -9.61 -1.88 -13.08
C GLN A 9 -8.73 -1.87 -11.84
N TYR A 10 -7.44 -2.00 -12.04
CA TYR A 10 -6.47 -1.85 -10.97
C TYR A 10 -6.38 -0.40 -10.54
N ALA A 11 -6.20 -0.18 -9.25
CA ALA A 11 -6.03 1.17 -8.71
C ALA A 11 -5.25 1.12 -7.42
N LEU A 12 -4.45 2.16 -7.18
CA LEU A 12 -3.81 2.39 -5.90
C LEU A 12 -4.28 3.75 -5.43
N HIS A 13 -4.92 3.79 -4.25
CA HIS A 13 -5.56 4.99 -3.75
C HIS A 13 -4.63 5.82 -2.89
N PRO A 14 -4.95 7.11 -2.70
CA PRO A 14 -4.19 7.93 -1.75
C PRO A 14 -4.23 7.32 -0.35
N ALA A 15 -3.12 7.41 0.36
CA ALA A 15 -3.08 6.97 1.75
C ALA A 15 -4.03 7.84 2.59
N TYR A 16 -4.68 7.22 3.57
CA TYR A 16 -5.58 7.97 4.43
C TYR A 16 -5.45 7.46 5.86
N PRO A 17 -5.21 8.35 6.82
CA PRO A 17 -4.94 9.78 6.66
C PRO A 17 -3.57 10.04 6.02
N ASN A 18 -3.43 11.23 5.43
CA ASN A 18 -2.16 11.68 4.86
C ASN A 18 -2.15 13.20 4.87
N PRO A 19 -1.30 13.84 5.68
CA PRO A 19 -0.25 13.24 6.53
C PRO A 19 -0.82 12.37 7.63
N PHE A 20 0.00 11.47 8.16
CA PHE A 20 -0.46 10.51 9.16
C PHE A 20 0.48 10.44 10.35
N ASN A 21 -0.04 9.90 11.49
CA ASN A 21 0.71 9.87 12.76
C ASN A 21 0.10 8.81 13.67
N PRO A 22 0.72 7.66 13.84
CA PRO A 22 1.72 7.04 12.98
C PRO A 22 1.12 5.99 12.04
N ILE A 23 -0.20 5.87 11.95
CA ILE A 23 -0.88 4.82 11.21
C ILE A 23 -1.63 5.40 10.02
N THR A 24 -1.50 4.75 8.87
CA THR A 24 -2.26 5.11 7.68
C THR A 24 -2.76 3.85 7.02
N SER A 25 -3.82 3.99 6.23
CA SER A 25 -4.38 2.89 5.46
C SER A 25 -4.05 3.09 3.99
N LEU A 26 -3.62 2.01 3.36
CA LEU A 26 -3.29 1.97 1.95
C LEU A 26 -4.29 1.05 1.28
N ARG A 27 -5.10 1.61 0.37
CA ARG A 27 -6.17 0.86 -0.28
C ARG A 27 -5.84 0.67 -1.74
N TYR A 28 -6.21 -0.47 -2.26
CA TYR A 28 -5.98 -0.80 -3.65
C TYR A 28 -7.07 -1.73 -4.17
N ASP A 29 -7.28 -1.69 -5.47
CA ASP A 29 -8.35 -2.42 -6.14
C ASP A 29 -7.76 -3.45 -7.08
N LEU A 30 -8.30 -4.67 -7.03
CA LEU A 30 -7.88 -5.76 -7.90
C LEU A 30 -9.10 -6.23 -8.70
N PRO A 31 -9.08 -6.07 -10.04
CA PRO A 31 -10.20 -6.54 -10.86
C PRO A 31 -10.19 -8.05 -11.04
N GLU A 32 -9.08 -8.70 -10.76
CA GLU A 32 -8.91 -10.12 -10.91
C GLU A 32 -7.86 -10.61 -9.93
N GLN A 33 -7.79 -11.91 -9.77
CA GLN A 33 -6.76 -12.50 -8.91
C GLN A 33 -5.38 -12.13 -9.44
N ALA A 34 -4.46 -11.77 -8.53
CA ALA A 34 -3.13 -11.37 -8.93
C ALA A 34 -2.14 -11.63 -7.81
N GLN A 35 -0.87 -11.82 -8.19
CA GLN A 35 0.22 -11.79 -7.25
C GLN A 35 0.49 -10.33 -6.94
N VAL A 36 0.39 -9.97 -5.66
CA VAL A 36 0.47 -8.58 -5.20
C VAL A 36 1.68 -8.40 -4.32
N THR A 37 2.46 -7.35 -4.60
CA THR A 37 3.45 -6.85 -3.66
C THR A 37 3.15 -5.38 -3.40
N LEU A 38 3.21 -4.99 -2.13
CA LEU A 38 3.03 -3.61 -1.72
C LEU A 38 4.16 -3.29 -0.76
N ALA A 39 5.02 -2.38 -1.15
CA ALA A 39 6.26 -2.09 -0.43
C ALA A 39 6.38 -0.60 -0.17
N ILE A 40 7.06 -0.27 0.93
CA ILE A 40 7.32 1.09 1.36
C ILE A 40 8.79 1.41 1.09
N TYR A 41 9.04 2.59 0.52
CA TYR A 41 10.41 3.06 0.22
C TYR A 41 10.62 4.44 0.82
N ASP A 42 11.87 4.75 1.18
CA ASP A 42 12.23 6.12 1.52
C ASP A 42 12.53 6.91 0.24
N LEU A 43 12.85 8.18 0.39
CA LEU A 43 13.10 9.02 -0.78
C LEU A 43 14.42 8.70 -1.47
N MET A 44 15.29 7.95 -0.82
CA MET A 44 16.54 7.48 -1.44
C MET A 44 16.31 6.23 -2.28
N GLY A 45 15.07 5.70 -2.29
CA GLY A 45 14.75 4.50 -3.02
C GLY A 45 15.04 3.21 -2.27
N ARG A 46 15.37 3.30 -0.98
CA ARG A 46 15.66 2.12 -0.18
C ARG A 46 14.35 1.55 0.35
N LYS A 47 14.23 0.22 0.29
CA LYS A 47 13.04 -0.44 0.79
C LYS A 47 13.03 -0.36 2.32
N VAL A 48 11.93 0.17 2.85
CA VAL A 48 11.73 0.26 4.30
C VAL A 48 11.08 -1.01 4.81
N THR A 49 10.04 -1.46 4.15
CA THR A 49 9.34 -2.69 4.53
C THR A 49 8.45 -3.14 3.38
N GLN A 50 7.94 -4.35 3.48
CA GLN A 50 7.00 -4.90 2.52
C GLN A 50 5.77 -5.33 3.29
N LEU A 51 4.61 -4.78 2.90
CA LEU A 51 3.37 -5.01 3.63
C LEU A 51 2.57 -6.17 3.07
N VAL A 52 2.68 -6.42 1.76
CA VAL A 52 1.94 -7.49 1.10
C VAL A 52 2.88 -8.17 0.11
N ASN A 53 2.85 -9.49 0.09
CA ASN A 53 3.59 -10.30 -0.87
C ASN A 53 2.92 -11.64 -0.99
N THR A 54 1.80 -11.69 -1.71
CA THR A 54 1.02 -12.91 -1.83
C THR A 54 0.02 -12.77 -2.96
N THR A 55 -0.55 -13.88 -3.38
CA THR A 55 -1.64 -13.89 -4.34
C THR A 55 -2.92 -13.53 -3.62
N GLN A 56 -3.68 -12.60 -4.18
CA GLN A 56 -4.94 -12.15 -3.61
C GLN A 56 -6.03 -12.20 -4.66
N GLU A 57 -7.24 -12.50 -4.20
CA GLU A 57 -8.42 -12.54 -5.06
C GLU A 57 -8.86 -11.13 -5.42
N ALA A 58 -9.67 -11.03 -6.48
CA ALA A 58 -10.27 -9.76 -6.88
C ALA A 58 -11.03 -9.15 -5.71
N GLY A 59 -11.00 -7.83 -5.63
CA GLY A 59 -11.72 -7.13 -4.57
C GLY A 59 -11.10 -5.79 -4.24
N TYR A 60 -11.78 -5.09 -3.31
CA TYR A 60 -11.29 -3.85 -2.73
C TYR A 60 -10.51 -4.21 -1.48
N ARG A 61 -9.23 -3.84 -1.45
CA ARG A 61 -8.32 -4.30 -0.43
C ARG A 61 -7.71 -3.14 0.35
N SER A 62 -7.30 -3.42 1.58
CA SER A 62 -6.73 -2.41 2.45
C SER A 62 -5.68 -3.05 3.35
N VAL A 63 -4.60 -2.31 3.61
CA VAL A 63 -3.59 -2.72 4.57
C VAL A 63 -3.13 -1.48 5.30
N GLN A 64 -2.75 -1.63 6.57
CA GLN A 64 -2.28 -0.52 7.37
C GLN A 64 -0.77 -0.55 7.50
N TRP A 65 -0.17 0.64 7.53
CA TRP A 65 1.24 0.79 7.88
C TRP A 65 1.35 1.64 9.14
N ASN A 66 2.12 1.15 10.08
CA ASN A 66 2.28 1.78 11.38
C ASN A 66 3.63 2.49 11.53
N ALA A 67 4.24 2.86 10.41
CA ALA A 67 5.50 3.62 10.39
C ALA A 67 6.67 2.85 11.01
N THR A 68 6.72 1.54 10.75
CA THR A 68 7.86 0.72 11.20
C THR A 68 8.54 0.08 10.00
N ASP A 69 9.83 -0.24 10.18
CA ASP A 69 10.58 -0.96 9.17
C ASP A 69 10.36 -2.47 9.28
N MET A 70 11.10 -3.25 8.49
CA MET A 70 10.91 -4.70 8.46
C MET A 70 11.33 -5.40 9.76
N HIS A 71 12.01 -4.67 10.64
CA HIS A 71 12.40 -5.19 11.95
C HIS A 71 11.47 -4.70 13.06
N GLY A 72 10.41 -3.99 12.69
CA GLY A 72 9.45 -3.45 13.65
C GLY A 72 9.91 -2.17 14.34
N LYS A 73 10.98 -1.54 13.85
CA LYS A 73 11.48 -0.32 14.46
C LYS A 73 10.83 0.90 13.84
N PRO A 74 10.46 1.91 14.65
CA PRO A 74 9.87 3.13 14.11
C PRO A 74 10.84 3.83 13.16
N VAL A 75 10.28 4.39 12.09
CA VAL A 75 11.07 5.17 11.13
C VAL A 75 10.87 6.66 11.38
N SER A 76 11.75 7.47 10.80
CA SER A 76 11.74 8.91 11.01
C SER A 76 10.57 9.56 10.30
N ALA A 77 10.11 10.70 10.84
CA ALA A 77 9.12 11.53 10.14
C ALA A 77 9.68 11.95 8.78
N GLY A 78 8.81 12.10 7.81
CA GLY A 78 9.22 12.51 6.49
C GLY A 78 8.34 11.93 5.41
N VAL A 79 8.84 11.98 4.17
CA VAL A 79 8.10 11.54 3.00
C VAL A 79 8.50 10.10 2.67
N TYR A 80 7.50 9.28 2.40
CA TYR A 80 7.70 7.88 2.00
C TYR A 80 6.91 7.61 0.74
N LEU A 81 7.39 6.64 -0.03
CA LEU A 81 6.71 6.17 -1.23
C LEU A 81 6.18 4.79 -0.97
N TYR A 82 5.00 4.49 -1.52
CA TYR A 82 4.49 3.13 -1.50
C TYR A 82 4.16 2.73 -2.92
N GLN A 83 4.55 1.50 -3.25
CA GLN A 83 4.41 0.99 -4.61
C GLN A 83 3.71 -0.35 -4.59
N ILE A 84 2.70 -0.47 -5.46
CA ILE A 84 2.03 -1.74 -5.67
C ILE A 84 2.50 -2.34 -6.99
N ARG A 85 2.65 -3.65 -6.99
CA ARG A 85 2.75 -4.46 -8.20
C ARG A 85 1.69 -5.53 -8.11
N ALA A 86 0.83 -5.59 -9.12
CA ALA A 86 -0.23 -6.57 -9.17
C ALA A 86 -0.35 -7.01 -10.62
N GLY A 87 0.12 -8.24 -10.92
CA GLY A 87 0.26 -8.64 -12.30
C GLY A 87 1.21 -7.68 -13.01
N GLU A 88 0.75 -7.04 -14.07
CA GLU A 88 1.56 -6.06 -14.80
C GLU A 88 1.28 -4.64 -14.37
N PHE A 89 0.33 -4.45 -13.46
CA PHE A 89 0.00 -3.13 -12.95
C PHE A 89 1.04 -2.69 -11.93
N ILE A 90 1.59 -1.49 -12.09
CA ILE A 90 2.55 -0.91 -11.16
C ILE A 90 2.16 0.55 -10.96
N GLN A 91 2.06 0.97 -9.70
CA GLN A 91 1.80 2.37 -9.39
C GLN A 91 2.50 2.72 -8.08
N THR A 92 3.02 3.94 -8.02
CA THR A 92 3.71 4.47 -6.85
C THR A 92 3.03 5.74 -6.42
N ARG A 93 2.85 5.92 -5.11
CA ARG A 93 2.30 7.12 -4.52
C ARG A 93 3.15 7.56 -3.34
N LYS A 94 2.92 8.80 -2.93
CA LYS A 94 3.68 9.45 -1.88
C LYS A 94 2.79 9.67 -0.67
N MET A 95 3.38 9.62 0.53
CA MET A 95 2.68 9.91 1.77
C MET A 95 3.65 10.57 2.74
N VAL A 96 3.10 11.27 3.74
CA VAL A 96 3.89 12.04 4.68
C VAL A 96 3.61 11.55 6.09
N LEU A 97 4.68 11.17 6.79
CA LEU A 97 4.61 10.74 8.18
C LEU A 97 4.97 11.92 9.08
N LEU A 98 4.05 12.24 9.97
CA LEU A 98 4.28 13.20 11.04
C LEU A 98 4.55 12.43 12.32
N LYS A 99 5.32 12.99 13.19
CA LYS A 99 5.54 12.33 14.49
C LYS A 99 5.32 13.26 15.62
#